data_606a7a1c121c760969eed36d308a4279
#
_entry.id   606a7a1c121c760969eed36d308a4279
#
_cell.length_a   1.000
_cell.length_b   1.000
_cell.length_c   1.000
_cell.angle_alpha   90.00
_cell.angle_beta   90.00
_cell.angle_gamma   90.00
#
_symmetry.space_group_name_H-M   'P 1'
#
loop_
_entity.id
_entity.type
_entity.pdbx_description
1 polymer ?
#
loop_
_entity_poly.entity_id
_entity_poly.type
_entity_poly.pdbx_seq_one_letter_code
_entity_poly.pdbx_strand_id
1 'polypeptide(L)'
;MRDVSRETPRTDGRVATNWAQLGLNLRADAMIETGLVEREEELEQILEVQRANLPRQLSAEEMAAEGFVTVEHTLDLLKRMHAIAPSIVARDGASLAGYALVMPVQCRLFIPILEPMFQRLDSLGMLEQRFYVMGQICVAKPWRGQGVFDLLYQAHRRRLRATYDYSVTEVATRNTRSMRAHERVGFTVIDRYRDATDEWALLRWDWT
;
A
#
# COMPACT_ATOMS: atom_id res chain seq x y z
N MET A 1 -0.60 9.79 62.33
CA MET A 1 -0.69 8.48 61.71
C MET A 1 -1.61 8.64 60.52
N ARG A 2 -1.03 8.89 59.30
CA ARG A 2 -1.78 9.02 58.05
C ARG A 2 -1.27 7.93 57.13
N ASP A 3 -2.19 7.05 56.76
CA ASP A 3 -1.99 5.96 55.82
C ASP A 3 -1.87 6.52 54.39
N VAL A 4 -0.75 6.21 53.73
CA VAL A 4 -0.50 6.59 52.35
C VAL A 4 -0.62 5.32 51.51
N SER A 5 -1.82 5.09 51.00
CA SER A 5 -2.09 4.04 50.04
C SER A 5 -1.42 4.36 48.72
N ARG A 6 -0.51 3.50 48.29
CA ARG A 6 0.18 3.56 47.00
C ARG A 6 -0.79 3.17 45.88
N GLU A 7 -1.14 4.13 45.05
CA GLU A 7 -1.75 3.84 43.72
C GLU A 7 -0.66 3.46 42.73
N THR A 8 -0.78 2.28 42.15
CA THR A 8 -0.03 1.83 40.98
C THR A 8 -0.67 2.38 39.73
N PRO A 9 0.08 2.96 38.76
CA PRO A 9 -0.49 3.39 37.50
C PRO A 9 -0.81 2.18 36.62
N ARG A 10 -2.07 2.03 36.24
CA ARG A 10 -2.50 1.10 35.21
C ARG A 10 -2.10 1.68 33.86
N THR A 11 -1.09 1.12 33.23
CA THR A 11 -0.81 1.28 31.81
C THR A 11 -1.65 0.29 31.03
N ASP A 12 -2.76 0.73 30.47
CA ASP A 12 -3.39 0.02 29.35
C ASP A 12 -4.02 1.05 28.39
N GLY A 13 -3.14 1.67 27.60
CA GLY A 13 -3.50 2.62 26.55
C GLY A 13 -3.87 1.93 25.25
N ARG A 14 -4.87 1.04 25.28
CA ARG A 14 -5.53 0.61 24.04
C ARG A 14 -6.44 1.73 23.57
N VAL A 15 -5.95 2.54 22.66
CA VAL A 15 -6.80 3.45 21.88
C VAL A 15 -7.63 2.58 20.93
N ALA A 16 -8.81 2.20 21.38
CA ALA A 16 -9.80 1.59 20.49
C ALA A 16 -10.25 2.67 19.50
N THR A 17 -9.69 2.63 18.30
CA THR A 17 -10.15 3.46 17.19
C THR A 17 -11.57 3.03 16.84
N ASN A 18 -12.54 3.92 16.96
CA ASN A 18 -13.93 3.63 16.65
C ASN A 18 -14.12 3.54 15.13
N TRP A 19 -13.94 2.35 14.59
CA TRP A 19 -14.00 2.04 13.15
C TRP A 19 -15.39 2.24 12.54
N ALA A 20 -16.45 2.26 13.37
CA ALA A 20 -17.83 2.51 12.92
C ALA A 20 -18.00 3.92 12.31
N GLN A 21 -17.18 4.88 12.70
CA GLN A 21 -17.20 6.25 12.15
C GLN A 21 -16.60 6.35 10.74
N LEU A 22 -15.85 5.32 10.28
CA LEU A 22 -15.23 5.29 8.96
C LEU A 22 -16.06 4.53 7.91
N GLY A 23 -17.24 4.01 8.26
CA GLY A 23 -18.11 3.26 7.36
C GLY A 23 -17.51 1.93 6.87
N LEU A 24 -16.57 1.34 7.62
CA LEU A 24 -15.88 0.12 7.25
C LEU A 24 -16.66 -1.11 7.71
N ASN A 25 -17.13 -1.93 6.76
CA ASN A 25 -17.74 -3.24 7.04
C ASN A 25 -16.63 -4.30 7.22
N LEU A 26 -16.08 -4.40 8.42
CA LEU A 26 -15.21 -5.52 8.80
C LEU A 26 -16.06 -6.75 9.14
N ARG A 27 -15.59 -7.95 8.81
CA ARG A 27 -16.19 -9.18 9.36
C ARG A 27 -16.10 -9.09 10.88
N ALA A 28 -17.18 -9.43 11.59
CA ALA A 28 -17.28 -9.28 13.04
C ALA A 28 -16.17 -9.99 13.84
N ASP A 29 -15.49 -10.96 13.24
CA ASP A 29 -14.44 -11.77 13.85
C ASP A 29 -13.03 -11.56 13.24
N ALA A 30 -12.87 -10.73 12.21
CA ALA A 30 -11.58 -10.49 11.57
C ALA A 30 -10.85 -9.33 12.25
N MET A 31 -9.81 -9.64 13.02
CA MET A 31 -8.89 -8.65 13.57
C MET A 31 -7.77 -8.37 12.54
N ILE A 32 -8.04 -7.49 11.57
CA ILE A 32 -7.03 -7.09 10.59
C ILE A 32 -5.98 -6.20 11.26
N GLU A 33 -4.76 -6.71 11.35
CA GLU A 33 -3.61 -5.97 11.86
C GLU A 33 -2.71 -5.50 10.73
N THR A 34 -2.22 -4.24 10.80
CA THR A 34 -1.26 -3.71 9.85
C THR A 34 0.12 -3.59 10.46
N GLY A 35 1.13 -4.05 9.73
CA GLY A 35 2.53 -4.01 10.16
C GLY A 35 3.48 -3.92 8.98
N LEU A 36 4.78 -3.85 9.31
CA LEU A 36 5.83 -4.05 8.31
C LEU A 36 5.93 -5.54 8.00
N VAL A 37 6.42 -5.88 6.80
CA VAL A 37 6.89 -7.23 6.51
C VAL A 37 8.03 -7.54 7.49
N GLU A 38 7.94 -8.67 8.18
CA GLU A 38 8.89 -9.10 9.21
C GLU A 38 9.53 -10.46 8.88
N ARG A 39 8.88 -11.24 8.01
CA ARG A 39 9.29 -12.61 7.69
C ARG A 39 9.32 -12.84 6.19
N GLU A 40 10.20 -13.72 5.73
CA GLU A 40 10.33 -14.06 4.32
C GLU A 40 9.06 -14.72 3.76
N GLU A 41 8.36 -15.53 4.56
CA GLU A 41 7.09 -16.15 4.16
C GLU A 41 6.02 -15.12 3.79
N GLU A 42 6.08 -13.93 4.35
CA GLU A 42 5.16 -12.84 3.98
C GLU A 42 5.47 -12.28 2.58
N LEU A 43 6.72 -12.30 2.15
CA LEU A 43 7.09 -11.97 0.76
C LEU A 43 6.54 -13.01 -0.22
N GLU A 44 6.55 -14.29 0.16
CA GLU A 44 5.95 -15.35 -0.64
C GLU A 44 4.43 -15.20 -0.72
N GLN A 45 3.74 -14.89 0.41
CA GLN A 45 2.32 -14.60 0.44
C GLN A 45 1.96 -13.37 -0.41
N ILE A 46 2.81 -12.33 -0.41
CA ILE A 46 2.65 -11.16 -1.31
C ILE A 46 2.62 -11.63 -2.76
N LEU A 47 3.54 -12.52 -3.17
CA LEU A 47 3.58 -13.05 -4.53
C LEU A 47 2.35 -13.90 -4.88
N GLU A 48 1.81 -14.64 -3.92
CA GLU A 48 0.57 -15.41 -4.13
C GLU A 48 -0.61 -14.48 -4.39
N VAL A 49 -0.80 -13.46 -3.54
CA VAL A 49 -1.85 -12.45 -3.74
C VAL A 49 -1.63 -11.69 -5.05
N GLN A 50 -0.40 -11.33 -5.38
CA GLN A 50 -0.07 -10.67 -6.65
C GLN A 50 -0.46 -11.51 -7.85
N ARG A 51 -0.02 -12.78 -7.91
CA ARG A 51 -0.29 -13.67 -9.04
C ARG A 51 -1.78 -13.84 -9.29
N ALA A 52 -2.58 -13.99 -8.21
CA ALA A 52 -4.03 -14.12 -8.30
C ALA A 52 -4.73 -12.85 -8.86
N ASN A 53 -4.02 -11.72 -8.92
CA ASN A 53 -4.56 -10.42 -9.33
C ASN A 53 -3.90 -9.85 -10.61
N LEU A 54 -3.09 -10.64 -11.29
CA LEU A 54 -2.56 -10.28 -12.61
C LEU A 54 -3.64 -10.43 -13.70
N PRO A 55 -3.65 -9.59 -14.74
CA PRO A 55 -4.68 -9.60 -15.79
C PRO A 55 -4.89 -10.99 -16.44
N ARG A 56 -3.84 -11.80 -16.56
CA ARG A 56 -3.92 -13.16 -17.11
C ARG A 56 -4.70 -14.15 -16.26
N GLN A 57 -4.99 -13.82 -15.00
CA GLN A 57 -5.71 -14.66 -14.04
C GLN A 57 -7.14 -14.17 -13.79
N LEU A 58 -7.54 -13.06 -14.39
CA LEU A 58 -8.81 -12.40 -14.14
C LEU A 58 -9.64 -12.33 -15.41
N SER A 59 -10.97 -12.46 -15.28
CA SER A 59 -11.88 -12.12 -16.38
C SER A 59 -11.96 -10.60 -16.59
N ALA A 60 -12.49 -10.18 -17.74
CA ALA A 60 -12.69 -8.76 -18.03
C ALA A 60 -13.65 -8.12 -16.99
N GLU A 61 -14.69 -8.85 -16.57
CA GLU A 61 -15.65 -8.42 -15.56
C GLU A 61 -14.97 -8.26 -14.19
N GLU A 62 -14.12 -9.23 -13.78
CA GLU A 62 -13.36 -9.15 -12.54
C GLU A 62 -12.39 -7.97 -12.55
N MET A 63 -11.66 -7.74 -13.65
CA MET A 63 -10.77 -6.58 -13.78
C MET A 63 -11.53 -5.26 -13.67
N ALA A 64 -12.70 -5.15 -14.27
CA ALA A 64 -13.52 -3.94 -14.22
C ALA A 64 -14.11 -3.69 -12.81
N ALA A 65 -14.56 -4.75 -12.13
CA ALA A 65 -15.19 -4.65 -10.82
C ALA A 65 -14.19 -4.47 -9.68
N GLU A 66 -13.05 -5.19 -9.73
CA GLU A 66 -12.14 -5.35 -8.61
C GLU A 66 -10.77 -4.66 -8.82
N GLY A 67 -10.46 -4.30 -10.05
CA GLY A 67 -9.12 -3.82 -10.44
C GLY A 67 -8.12 -4.96 -10.60
N PHE A 68 -6.89 -4.62 -10.91
CA PHE A 68 -5.81 -5.56 -11.17
C PHE A 68 -4.45 -4.92 -10.86
N VAL A 69 -3.41 -5.75 -10.76
CA VAL A 69 -2.01 -5.31 -10.65
C VAL A 69 -1.29 -5.57 -11.97
N THR A 70 -0.36 -4.71 -12.35
CA THR A 70 0.30 -4.74 -13.68
C THR A 70 1.71 -5.30 -13.63
N VAL A 71 2.45 -5.03 -12.56
CA VAL A 71 3.85 -5.45 -12.42
C VAL A 71 3.91 -6.79 -11.70
N GLU A 72 4.59 -7.77 -12.30
CA GLU A 72 4.89 -9.04 -11.65
C GLU A 72 6.29 -9.00 -11.02
N HIS A 73 6.34 -9.10 -9.70
CA HIS A 73 7.58 -9.17 -8.94
C HIS A 73 8.04 -10.62 -8.77
N THR A 74 9.34 -10.80 -8.57
CA THR A 74 9.94 -12.06 -8.13
C THR A 74 10.28 -11.98 -6.64
N LEU A 75 10.51 -13.12 -6.00
CA LEU A 75 10.92 -13.16 -4.60
C LEU A 75 12.24 -12.41 -4.38
N ASP A 76 13.22 -12.60 -5.28
CA ASP A 76 14.49 -11.90 -5.23
C ASP A 76 14.31 -10.38 -5.30
N LEU A 77 13.45 -9.91 -6.20
CA LEU A 77 13.15 -8.49 -6.32
C LEU A 77 12.50 -7.94 -5.04
N LEU A 78 11.51 -8.64 -4.47
CA LEU A 78 10.88 -8.24 -3.22
C LEU A 78 11.88 -8.23 -2.05
N LYS A 79 12.81 -9.20 -1.97
CA LYS A 79 13.90 -9.21 -0.98
C LYS A 79 14.82 -8.01 -1.11
N ARG A 80 15.18 -7.63 -2.34
CA ARG A 80 16.01 -6.43 -2.59
C ARG A 80 15.28 -5.15 -2.19
N MET A 81 14.00 -5.02 -2.51
CA MET A 81 13.17 -3.89 -2.07
C MET A 81 13.08 -3.85 -0.55
N HIS A 82 12.77 -4.99 0.09
CA HIS A 82 12.66 -5.13 1.53
C HIS A 82 13.96 -4.75 2.28
N ALA A 83 15.12 -5.07 1.72
CA ALA A 83 16.41 -4.70 2.28
C ALA A 83 16.64 -3.17 2.33
N ILE A 84 16.00 -2.41 1.44
CA ILE A 84 16.04 -0.94 1.44
C ILE A 84 14.96 -0.38 2.39
N ALA A 85 13.73 -0.84 2.24
CA ALA A 85 12.60 -0.44 3.08
C ALA A 85 11.55 -1.55 3.16
N PRO A 86 11.16 -1.99 4.37
CA PRO A 86 10.11 -2.98 4.52
C PRO A 86 8.76 -2.46 4.03
N SER A 87 8.04 -3.29 3.29
CA SER A 87 6.68 -3.01 2.82
C SER A 87 5.64 -3.14 3.94
N ILE A 88 4.45 -2.61 3.72
CA ILE A 88 3.34 -2.68 4.66
C ILE A 88 2.44 -3.87 4.28
N VAL A 89 2.01 -4.61 5.28
CA VAL A 89 1.06 -5.72 5.12
C VAL A 89 -0.12 -5.58 6.07
N ALA A 90 -1.24 -6.16 5.67
CA ALA A 90 -2.41 -6.37 6.51
C ALA A 90 -2.57 -7.88 6.73
N ARG A 91 -2.71 -8.30 7.99
CA ARG A 91 -2.79 -9.70 8.41
C ARG A 91 -4.14 -9.98 9.06
N ASP A 92 -4.65 -11.18 8.82
CA ASP A 92 -5.73 -11.79 9.57
C ASP A 92 -5.18 -13.11 10.14
N GLY A 93 -4.69 -13.08 11.36
CA GLY A 93 -3.90 -14.17 11.95
C GLY A 93 -2.64 -14.45 11.13
N ALA A 94 -2.48 -15.68 10.63
CA ALA A 94 -1.36 -16.10 9.81
C ALA A 94 -1.53 -15.78 8.30
N SER A 95 -2.70 -15.33 7.89
CA SER A 95 -3.03 -15.06 6.49
C SER A 95 -2.76 -13.62 6.09
N LEU A 96 -2.25 -13.41 4.88
CA LEU A 96 -2.07 -12.09 4.31
C LEU A 96 -3.39 -11.60 3.71
N ALA A 97 -4.01 -10.59 4.33
CA ALA A 97 -5.23 -9.94 3.83
C ALA A 97 -4.94 -8.94 2.70
N GLY A 98 -3.72 -8.39 2.68
CA GLY A 98 -3.29 -7.46 1.64
C GLY A 98 -1.90 -6.89 1.91
N TYR A 99 -1.35 -6.20 0.92
CA TYR A 99 -0.03 -5.58 1.00
C TYR A 99 0.01 -4.26 0.27
N ALA A 100 1.00 -3.45 0.61
CA ALA A 100 1.36 -2.24 -0.11
C ALA A 100 2.89 -2.07 -0.10
N LEU A 101 3.50 -2.09 -1.28
CA LEU A 101 4.95 -2.08 -1.44
C LEU A 101 5.51 -0.68 -1.21
N VAL A 102 6.51 -0.57 -0.35
CA VAL A 102 7.31 0.64 -0.15
C VAL A 102 8.52 0.58 -1.07
N MET A 103 8.65 1.55 -1.96
CA MET A 103 9.70 1.58 -2.95
C MET A 103 10.39 2.96 -2.95
N PRO A 104 11.45 3.15 -2.13
CA PRO A 104 12.26 4.36 -2.20
C PRO A 104 12.92 4.52 -3.57
N VAL A 105 13.31 5.75 -3.93
CA VAL A 105 13.86 6.09 -5.26
C VAL A 105 15.06 5.21 -5.66
N GLN A 106 15.83 4.72 -4.70
CA GLN A 106 16.94 3.80 -4.93
C GLN A 106 16.53 2.50 -5.65
N CYS A 107 15.25 2.09 -5.52
CA CYS A 107 14.74 0.91 -6.20
C CYS A 107 14.72 1.07 -7.73
N ARG A 108 14.73 2.30 -8.27
CA ARG A 108 14.84 2.59 -9.70
C ARG A 108 15.99 1.80 -10.36
N LEU A 109 17.10 1.60 -9.65
CA LEU A 109 18.30 0.94 -10.18
C LEU A 109 18.09 -0.53 -10.59
N PHE A 110 17.00 -1.16 -10.14
CA PHE A 110 16.77 -2.58 -10.41
C PHE A 110 15.32 -2.93 -10.75
N ILE A 111 14.48 -1.92 -11.07
CA ILE A 111 13.11 -2.10 -11.54
C ILE A 111 12.94 -1.33 -12.88
N PRO A 112 13.57 -1.80 -13.97
CA PRO A 112 13.62 -1.06 -15.23
C PRO A 112 12.24 -0.83 -15.87
N ILE A 113 11.24 -1.66 -15.56
CA ILE A 113 9.87 -1.48 -16.07
C ILE A 113 9.23 -0.16 -15.60
N LEU A 114 9.69 0.41 -14.47
CA LEU A 114 9.21 1.68 -13.94
C LEU A 114 10.04 2.88 -14.38
N GLU A 115 11.02 2.68 -15.25
CA GLU A 115 11.87 3.79 -15.75
C GLU A 115 11.06 4.92 -16.42
N PRO A 116 10.00 4.67 -17.23
CA PRO A 116 9.16 5.74 -17.77
C PRO A 116 8.55 6.64 -16.68
N MET A 117 8.06 6.05 -15.59
CA MET A 117 7.54 6.80 -14.43
C MET A 117 8.65 7.67 -13.80
N PHE A 118 9.82 7.10 -13.56
CA PHE A 118 10.93 7.85 -12.96
C PHE A 118 11.42 9.00 -13.84
N GLN A 119 11.43 8.83 -15.16
CA GLN A 119 11.73 9.92 -16.10
C GLN A 119 10.69 11.05 -16.02
N ARG A 120 9.41 10.71 -15.83
CA ARG A 120 8.37 11.73 -15.59
C ARG A 120 8.58 12.47 -14.28
N LEU A 121 8.88 11.76 -13.20
CA LEU A 121 9.18 12.36 -11.89
C LEU A 121 10.40 13.29 -11.96
N ASP A 122 11.44 12.90 -12.72
CA ASP A 122 12.62 13.71 -12.97
C ASP A 122 12.25 15.00 -13.72
N SER A 123 11.48 14.88 -14.82
CA SER A 123 11.03 16.03 -15.61
C SER A 123 10.15 17.01 -14.82
N LEU A 124 9.49 16.53 -13.77
CA LEU A 124 8.69 17.33 -12.84
C LEU A 124 9.52 17.91 -11.66
N GLY A 125 10.84 17.66 -11.62
CA GLY A 125 11.73 18.12 -10.56
C GLY A 125 11.44 17.49 -9.19
N MET A 126 10.91 16.27 -9.18
CA MET A 126 10.48 15.62 -7.93
C MET A 126 11.57 14.76 -7.29
N LEU A 127 12.59 14.31 -8.03
CA LEU A 127 13.58 13.34 -7.52
C LEU A 127 14.42 13.88 -6.35
N GLU A 128 14.57 15.20 -6.22
CA GLU A 128 15.25 15.84 -5.10
C GLU A 128 14.39 16.03 -3.84
N GLN A 129 13.12 15.61 -3.90
CA GLN A 129 12.18 15.78 -2.81
C GLN A 129 12.11 14.53 -1.92
N ARG A 130 11.54 14.68 -0.71
CA ARG A 130 11.39 13.59 0.26
C ARG A 130 10.12 12.78 0.00
N PHE A 131 10.17 11.86 -0.94
CA PHE A 131 9.06 10.96 -1.27
C PHE A 131 9.53 9.52 -1.45
N TYR A 132 8.57 8.61 -1.51
CA TYR A 132 8.76 7.24 -1.99
C TYR A 132 7.66 6.88 -2.97
N VAL A 133 7.91 5.86 -3.78
CA VAL A 133 6.89 5.28 -4.65
C VAL A 133 6.16 4.17 -3.91
N MET A 134 4.84 4.26 -3.84
CA MET A 134 3.99 3.13 -3.47
C MET A 134 3.90 2.23 -4.71
N GLY A 135 4.76 1.21 -4.72
CA GLY A 135 5.04 0.42 -5.94
C GLY A 135 3.88 -0.45 -6.38
N GLN A 136 3.13 -1.01 -5.45
CA GLN A 136 1.94 -1.82 -5.72
C GLN A 136 1.12 -1.99 -4.45
N ILE A 137 -0.20 -1.94 -4.55
CA ILE A 137 -1.12 -2.28 -3.48
C ILE A 137 -2.14 -3.31 -3.96
N CYS A 138 -2.41 -4.32 -3.16
CA CYS A 138 -3.41 -5.33 -3.47
C CYS A 138 -4.06 -5.88 -2.21
N VAL A 139 -5.36 -6.13 -2.28
CA VAL A 139 -6.15 -6.79 -1.25
C VAL A 139 -6.55 -8.16 -1.76
N ALA A 140 -6.26 -9.20 -0.99
CA ALA A 140 -6.62 -10.57 -1.32
C ALA A 140 -8.16 -10.74 -1.34
N LYS A 141 -8.65 -11.57 -2.28
CA LYS A 141 -10.08 -11.70 -2.62
C LYS A 141 -11.01 -11.88 -1.41
N PRO A 142 -10.69 -12.72 -0.39
CA PRO A 142 -11.55 -12.91 0.78
C PRO A 142 -11.74 -11.67 1.67
N TRP A 143 -10.82 -10.70 1.59
CA TRP A 143 -10.81 -9.49 2.45
C TRP A 143 -11.18 -8.20 1.70
N ARG A 144 -11.64 -8.30 0.45
CA ARG A 144 -12.13 -7.15 -0.31
C ARG A 144 -13.44 -6.62 0.27
N GLY A 145 -13.70 -5.32 0.06
CA GLY A 145 -14.90 -4.66 0.59
C GLY A 145 -14.91 -4.45 2.12
N GLN A 146 -13.81 -4.79 2.82
CA GLN A 146 -13.68 -4.72 4.27
C GLN A 146 -12.76 -3.57 4.75
N GLY A 147 -12.47 -2.60 3.90
CA GLY A 147 -11.65 -1.44 4.27
C GLY A 147 -10.14 -1.69 4.34
N VAL A 148 -9.65 -2.89 3.98
CA VAL A 148 -8.22 -3.26 4.06
C VAL A 148 -7.33 -2.32 3.24
N PHE A 149 -7.80 -1.86 2.08
CA PHE A 149 -7.09 -0.89 1.25
C PHE A 149 -6.80 0.41 2.01
N ASP A 150 -7.80 0.96 2.67
CA ASP A 150 -7.67 2.19 3.45
C ASP A 150 -6.77 1.98 4.68
N LEU A 151 -6.88 0.81 5.35
CA LEU A 151 -6.00 0.44 6.47
C LEU A 151 -4.52 0.40 6.06
N LEU A 152 -4.21 -0.17 4.91
CA LEU A 152 -2.85 -0.21 4.35
C LEU A 152 -2.32 1.21 4.12
N TYR A 153 -3.07 2.11 3.50
CA TYR A 153 -2.64 3.48 3.28
C TYR A 153 -2.49 4.29 4.57
N GLN A 154 -3.40 4.12 5.52
CA GLN A 154 -3.25 4.73 6.83
C GLN A 154 -1.99 4.25 7.56
N ALA A 155 -1.65 2.96 7.42
CA ALA A 155 -0.42 2.41 7.97
C ALA A 155 0.82 3.02 7.29
N HIS A 156 0.79 3.23 5.96
CA HIS A 156 1.84 3.95 5.23
C HIS A 156 2.06 5.34 5.83
N ARG A 157 1.02 6.16 5.90
CA ARG A 157 1.11 7.52 6.44
C ARG A 157 1.63 7.52 7.88
N ARG A 158 1.11 6.66 8.76
CA ARG A 158 1.55 6.61 10.16
C ARG A 158 3.04 6.28 10.29
N ARG A 159 3.55 5.37 9.48
CA ARG A 159 4.93 4.86 9.60
C ARG A 159 5.95 5.68 8.84
N LEU A 160 5.56 6.30 7.73
CA LEU A 160 6.49 6.89 6.78
C LEU A 160 6.51 8.41 6.77
N ARG A 161 5.50 9.10 7.34
CA ARG A 161 5.42 10.58 7.36
C ARG A 161 6.57 11.29 8.09
N ALA A 162 7.30 10.61 8.96
CA ALA A 162 8.49 11.17 9.60
C ALA A 162 9.68 11.24 8.62
N THR A 163 9.71 10.36 7.61
CA THR A 163 10.79 10.24 6.64
C THR A 163 10.45 10.92 5.31
N TYR A 164 9.18 10.86 4.89
CA TYR A 164 8.69 11.35 3.60
C TYR A 164 7.55 12.35 3.78
N ASP A 165 7.45 13.29 2.88
CA ASP A 165 6.43 14.33 2.89
C ASP A 165 5.18 13.90 2.10
N TYR A 166 5.35 12.99 1.14
CA TYR A 166 4.28 12.44 0.31
C TYR A 166 4.66 11.10 -0.29
N SER A 167 3.68 10.41 -0.84
CA SER A 167 3.90 9.25 -1.67
C SER A 167 3.42 9.48 -3.11
N VAL A 168 4.04 8.76 -4.05
CA VAL A 168 3.69 8.76 -5.47
C VAL A 168 3.34 7.33 -5.87
N THR A 169 2.41 7.19 -6.79
CA THR A 169 2.11 5.93 -7.48
C THR A 169 1.65 6.20 -8.90
N GLU A 170 1.66 5.17 -9.74
CA GLU A 170 1.03 5.25 -11.05
C GLU A 170 -0.08 4.21 -11.17
N VAL A 171 -1.11 4.55 -11.92
CA VAL A 171 -2.26 3.68 -12.18
C VAL A 171 -2.60 3.75 -13.66
N ALA A 172 -2.76 2.59 -14.31
CA ALA A 172 -3.29 2.52 -15.66
C ALA A 172 -4.67 3.18 -15.71
N THR A 173 -4.89 4.15 -16.61
CA THR A 173 -6.13 4.94 -16.64
C THR A 173 -7.38 4.08 -16.87
N ARG A 174 -7.23 2.93 -17.53
CA ARG A 174 -8.29 1.92 -17.70
C ARG A 174 -8.62 1.16 -16.42
N ASN A 175 -7.77 1.18 -15.39
CA ASN A 175 -8.05 0.59 -14.08
C ASN A 175 -8.87 1.57 -13.21
N THR A 176 -10.10 1.83 -13.64
CA THR A 176 -10.99 2.83 -13.01
C THR A 176 -11.30 2.52 -11.55
N ARG A 177 -11.31 1.23 -11.17
CA ARG A 177 -11.49 0.80 -9.78
C ARG A 177 -10.34 1.28 -8.90
N SER A 178 -9.11 1.08 -9.35
CA SER A 178 -7.89 1.54 -8.67
C SER A 178 -7.84 3.07 -8.62
N MET A 179 -8.14 3.77 -9.72
CA MET A 179 -8.19 5.24 -9.75
C MET A 179 -9.11 5.79 -8.64
N ARG A 180 -10.37 5.32 -8.57
CA ARG A 180 -11.34 5.75 -7.55
C ARG A 180 -10.89 5.41 -6.13
N ALA A 181 -10.23 4.26 -5.93
CA ALA A 181 -9.76 3.85 -4.61
C ALA A 181 -8.62 4.78 -4.11
N HIS A 182 -7.70 5.17 -4.99
CA HIS A 182 -6.63 6.12 -4.66
C HIS A 182 -7.17 7.53 -4.42
N GLU A 183 -8.09 8.01 -5.27
CA GLU A 183 -8.75 9.31 -5.10
C GLU A 183 -9.47 9.40 -3.73
N ARG A 184 -10.18 8.35 -3.32
CA ARG A 184 -10.84 8.27 -2.00
C ARG A 184 -9.85 8.39 -0.83
N VAL A 185 -8.65 7.86 -0.96
CA VAL A 185 -7.58 7.98 0.06
C VAL A 185 -7.00 9.39 0.11
N GLY A 186 -7.11 10.15 -0.97
CA GLY A 186 -6.61 11.52 -1.06
C GLY A 186 -5.50 11.73 -2.08
N PHE A 187 -5.25 10.75 -2.94
CA PHE A 187 -4.36 10.95 -4.07
C PHE A 187 -4.98 11.89 -5.11
N THR A 188 -4.14 12.73 -5.69
CA THR A 188 -4.48 13.62 -6.82
C THR A 188 -3.63 13.26 -8.02
N VAL A 189 -4.21 13.36 -9.22
CA VAL A 189 -3.45 13.18 -10.47
C VAL A 189 -2.58 14.41 -10.68
N ILE A 190 -1.27 14.20 -10.80
CA ILE A 190 -0.28 15.28 -11.05
C ILE A 190 0.23 15.28 -12.49
N ASP A 191 0.13 14.14 -13.19
CA ASP A 191 0.54 14.02 -14.60
C ASP A 191 -0.15 12.82 -15.27
N ARG A 192 -0.11 12.78 -16.61
CA ARG A 192 -0.50 11.63 -17.42
C ARG A 192 0.51 11.43 -18.53
N TYR A 193 0.82 10.19 -18.79
CA TYR A 193 1.73 9.83 -19.89
C TYR A 193 1.34 8.49 -20.49
N ARG A 194 1.88 8.20 -21.67
CA ARG A 194 1.68 6.93 -22.36
C ARG A 194 3.03 6.29 -22.62
N ASP A 195 3.14 5.01 -22.36
CA ASP A 195 4.25 4.18 -22.77
C ASP A 195 3.81 3.09 -23.76
N ALA A 196 4.65 2.09 -23.97
CA ALA A 196 4.36 0.98 -24.88
C ALA A 196 3.25 0.04 -24.37
N THR A 197 2.92 0.10 -23.08
CA THR A 197 2.01 -0.84 -22.42
C THR A 197 0.63 -0.25 -22.14
N ASP A 198 0.57 1.01 -21.70
CA ASP A 198 -0.69 1.61 -21.27
C ASP A 198 -0.64 3.15 -21.29
N GLU A 199 -1.76 3.77 -20.95
CA GLU A 199 -1.84 5.17 -20.52
C GLU A 199 -1.88 5.21 -19.00
N TRP A 200 -0.95 5.96 -18.41
CA TRP A 200 -0.72 6.02 -16.97
C TRP A 200 -1.14 7.37 -16.40
N ALA A 201 -1.80 7.33 -15.25
CA ALA A 201 -1.97 8.50 -14.39
C ALA A 201 -0.93 8.41 -13.28
N LEU A 202 -0.10 9.44 -13.15
CA LEU A 202 0.82 9.64 -12.04
C LEU A 202 0.05 10.35 -10.92
N LEU A 203 0.03 9.75 -9.73
CA LEU A 203 -0.73 10.22 -8.59
C LEU A 203 0.19 10.56 -7.42
N ARG A 204 -0.18 11.59 -6.67
CA ARG A 204 0.52 12.04 -5.47
C ARG A 204 -0.44 12.15 -4.29
N TRP A 205 0.02 11.74 -3.11
CA TRP A 205 -0.69 11.87 -1.86
C TRP A 205 0.16 12.60 -0.83
N ASP A 206 -0.19 13.85 -0.58
CA ASP A 206 0.48 14.72 0.39
C ASP A 206 0.07 14.38 1.83
N TRP A 207 1.01 14.53 2.77
CA TRP A 207 0.80 14.20 4.19
C TRP A 207 0.94 15.39 5.12
N THR A 208 1.15 16.56 4.56
CA THR A 208 1.22 17.83 5.31
C THR A 208 -0.16 18.35 5.66
#